data_92e7dfb918368007b2e966c2479076f3
#
_entry.id   92e7dfb918368007b2e966c2479076f3
#
_cell.length_a   1.000
_cell.length_b   1.000
_cell.length_c   1.000
_cell.angle_alpha   90.00
_cell.angle_beta   90.00
_cell.angle_gamma   90.00
#
_symmetry.space_group_name_H-M   'P 1'
#
loop_
_entity.id
_entity.type
_entity.pdbx_description
1 polymer ?
#
loop_
_entity_poly.entity_id
_entity_poly.type
_entity_poly.pdbx_seq_one_letter_code
_entity_poly.pdbx_strand_id
1 'polypeptide(L)'
;EPMAGGESGFVHRKGCAPASEGELAVVLGSRGAPSWLMRGCGELGCLCSVAHGAGRRMTRSEARAKLGHKHRRASLARTESGSRVICDNKDLLYEEHPDAYKPIDPVIASLEAAGAATRVAELTPVLTVKA
;
A
#
# COMPACT_ATOMS: atom_id res chain seq x y z
N GLU A 1 -5.87 -23.28 -6.99
CA GLU A 1 -6.97 -22.38 -6.58
C GLU A 1 -8.09 -22.42 -7.62
N PRO A 2 -9.37 -22.32 -7.22
CA PRO A 2 -10.46 -22.18 -8.16
C PRO A 2 -10.32 -20.90 -8.98
N MET A 3 -10.62 -20.98 -10.26
CA MET A 3 -10.56 -19.87 -11.20
C MET A 3 -11.96 -19.59 -11.78
N ALA A 4 -12.16 -18.41 -12.34
CA ALA A 4 -13.39 -18.11 -13.06
C ALA A 4 -13.62 -19.15 -14.17
N GLY A 5 -14.83 -19.73 -14.22
CA GLY A 5 -15.17 -20.80 -15.17
C GLY A 5 -15.02 -22.23 -14.66
N GLY A 6 -14.70 -22.44 -13.36
CA GLY A 6 -14.59 -23.76 -12.75
C GLY A 6 -13.29 -24.52 -13.05
N GLU A 7 -12.34 -23.88 -13.71
CA GLU A 7 -11.01 -24.43 -13.92
C GLU A 7 -10.16 -24.30 -12.64
N SER A 8 -9.18 -25.18 -12.47
CA SER A 8 -8.21 -25.11 -11.40
C SER A 8 -6.83 -24.75 -11.96
N GLY A 9 -6.09 -23.93 -11.23
CA GLY A 9 -4.78 -23.45 -11.69
C GLY A 9 -3.92 -22.87 -10.59
N PHE A 10 -2.76 -22.37 -10.98
CA PHE A 10 -1.82 -21.68 -10.10
C PHE A 10 -1.93 -20.17 -10.32
N VAL A 11 -2.07 -19.40 -9.25
CA VAL A 11 -2.09 -17.94 -9.29
C VAL A 11 -0.76 -17.41 -8.79
N HIS A 12 -0.02 -16.73 -9.65
CA HIS A 12 1.19 -15.99 -9.28
C HIS A 12 0.84 -14.55 -8.96
N ARG A 13 1.06 -14.15 -7.70
CA ARG A 13 0.75 -12.80 -7.21
C ARG A 13 2.01 -11.95 -7.11
N LYS A 14 1.97 -10.75 -7.70
CA LYS A 14 2.97 -9.70 -7.52
C LYS A 14 2.27 -8.35 -7.44
N GLY A 15 2.51 -7.59 -6.37
CA GLY A 15 1.81 -6.32 -6.14
C GLY A 15 0.37 -6.51 -5.64
N CYS A 16 -0.02 -7.74 -5.31
CA CYS A 16 -1.29 -8.08 -4.73
C CYS A 16 -1.13 -9.16 -3.65
N ALA A 17 -2.15 -9.30 -2.82
CA ALA A 17 -2.26 -10.28 -1.75
C ALA A 17 -3.49 -11.17 -1.98
N PRO A 18 -3.51 -12.41 -1.45
CA PRO A 18 -4.70 -13.25 -1.47
C PRO A 18 -5.82 -12.58 -0.67
N ALA A 19 -7.06 -12.83 -1.09
CA ALA A 19 -8.27 -12.28 -0.50
C ALA A 19 -9.46 -13.24 -0.74
N SER A 20 -9.28 -14.50 -0.37
CA SER A 20 -10.34 -15.49 -0.34
C SER A 20 -11.46 -15.03 0.59
N GLU A 21 -12.64 -15.61 0.49
CA GLU A 21 -13.76 -15.23 1.34
C GLU A 21 -13.40 -15.32 2.83
N GLY A 22 -13.56 -14.22 3.55
CA GLY A 22 -13.25 -14.09 4.98
C GLY A 22 -11.77 -13.90 5.31
N GLU A 23 -10.85 -14.08 4.35
CA GLU A 23 -9.41 -13.93 4.56
C GLU A 23 -9.06 -12.47 4.84
N LEU A 24 -8.18 -12.24 5.81
CA LEU A 24 -7.71 -10.89 6.15
C LEU A 24 -6.46 -10.53 5.34
N ALA A 25 -6.48 -9.37 4.73
CA ALA A 25 -5.37 -8.81 3.97
C ALA A 25 -5.09 -7.37 4.42
N VAL A 26 -3.82 -6.97 4.43
CA VAL A 26 -3.44 -5.58 4.69
C VAL A 26 -3.13 -4.89 3.37
N VAL A 27 -3.80 -3.77 3.12
CA VAL A 27 -3.52 -2.88 1.98
C VAL A 27 -2.73 -1.68 2.49
N LEU A 28 -1.45 -1.63 2.14
CA LEU A 28 -0.50 -0.68 2.69
C LEU A 28 -0.68 0.72 2.08
N GLY A 29 -0.79 1.73 2.93
CA GLY A 29 -0.62 3.12 2.54
C GLY A 29 0.85 3.49 2.35
N SER A 30 1.22 4.67 2.81
CA SER A 30 2.61 5.12 2.91
C SER A 30 2.93 5.43 4.38
N ARG A 31 4.17 5.81 4.68
CA ARG A 31 4.51 6.24 6.04
C ARG A 31 3.75 7.48 6.53
N GLY A 32 3.13 8.24 5.61
CA GLY A 32 2.31 9.42 5.90
C GLY A 32 0.82 9.21 5.69
N ALA A 33 0.39 8.00 5.32
CA ALA A 33 -1.00 7.67 5.07
C ALA A 33 -1.37 6.37 5.78
N PRO A 34 -2.64 6.18 6.15
CA PRO A 34 -3.08 4.95 6.81
C PRO A 34 -2.91 3.73 5.89
N SER A 35 -2.82 2.55 6.50
CA SER A 35 -3.03 1.26 5.86
C SER A 35 -4.39 0.73 6.27
N TRP A 36 -4.93 -0.20 5.50
CA TRP A 36 -6.25 -0.77 5.77
C TRP A 36 -6.16 -2.27 5.97
N LEU A 37 -6.75 -2.74 7.06
CA LEU A 37 -7.08 -4.14 7.22
C LEU A 37 -8.39 -4.38 6.47
N MET A 38 -8.36 -5.27 5.50
CA MET A 38 -9.47 -5.63 4.64
C MET A 38 -9.87 -7.09 4.84
N ARG A 39 -11.14 -7.41 4.61
CA ARG A 39 -11.64 -8.78 4.57
C ARG A 39 -11.97 -9.14 3.13
N GLY A 40 -11.31 -10.16 2.61
CA GLY A 40 -11.55 -10.69 1.26
C GLY A 40 -12.99 -11.21 1.08
N CYS A 41 -13.52 -11.01 -0.10
CA CYS A 41 -14.84 -11.47 -0.50
C CYS A 41 -14.80 -12.69 -1.45
N GLY A 42 -13.61 -13.21 -1.77
CA GLY A 42 -13.46 -14.34 -2.67
C GLY A 42 -13.87 -14.04 -4.11
N GLU A 43 -13.81 -12.76 -4.55
CA GLU A 43 -14.22 -12.35 -5.89
C GLU A 43 -13.35 -13.00 -6.97
N LEU A 44 -13.94 -13.91 -7.74
CA LEU A 44 -13.25 -14.71 -8.76
C LEU A 44 -12.78 -13.85 -9.94
N GLY A 45 -13.51 -12.80 -10.30
CA GLY A 45 -13.10 -11.84 -11.33
C GLY A 45 -11.80 -11.12 -10.99
N CYS A 46 -11.48 -11.01 -9.70
CA CYS A 46 -10.21 -10.49 -9.18
C CYS A 46 -9.21 -11.60 -8.83
N LEU A 47 -9.46 -12.85 -9.20
CA LEU A 47 -8.67 -14.03 -8.81
C LEU A 47 -8.47 -14.12 -7.28
N CYS A 48 -9.52 -13.86 -6.51
CA CYS A 48 -9.50 -13.81 -5.05
C CYS A 48 -8.28 -13.00 -4.55
N SER A 49 -8.07 -11.81 -5.09
CA SER A 49 -6.87 -11.00 -4.82
C SER A 49 -7.22 -9.53 -4.61
N VAL A 50 -6.42 -8.85 -3.78
CA VAL A 50 -6.49 -7.41 -3.53
C VAL A 50 -5.13 -6.76 -3.77
N ALA A 51 -5.10 -5.46 -4.06
CA ALA A 51 -3.86 -4.71 -4.09
C ALA A 51 -3.15 -4.81 -2.72
N HIS A 52 -1.83 -4.99 -2.70
CA HIS A 52 -1.09 -5.03 -1.43
C HIS A 52 -0.73 -3.63 -0.90
N GLY A 53 -1.04 -2.57 -1.64
CA GLY A 53 -0.78 -1.20 -1.24
C GLY A 53 -1.22 -0.17 -2.27
N ALA A 54 -1.01 1.10 -1.94
CA ALA A 54 -1.41 2.24 -2.77
C ALA A 54 -0.71 2.27 -4.15
N GLY A 55 0.45 1.64 -4.26
CA GLY A 55 1.28 1.72 -5.45
C GLY A 55 2.00 3.07 -5.59
N ARG A 56 3.07 3.08 -6.37
CA ARG A 56 3.89 4.27 -6.59
C ARG A 56 3.38 5.08 -7.77
N ARG A 57 3.49 6.40 -7.67
CA ARG A 57 3.31 7.33 -8.79
C ARG A 57 4.64 7.88 -9.33
N MET A 58 5.73 7.63 -8.62
CA MET A 58 7.10 7.97 -9.03
C MET A 58 7.98 6.74 -8.91
N THR A 59 8.95 6.59 -9.81
CA THR A 59 10.05 5.64 -9.62
C THR A 59 10.92 6.08 -8.43
N ARG A 60 11.76 5.18 -7.90
CA ARG A 60 12.68 5.52 -6.81
C ARG A 60 13.64 6.64 -7.20
N SER A 61 14.21 6.58 -8.40
CA SER A 61 15.11 7.60 -8.92
C SER A 61 14.43 8.97 -9.09
N GLU A 62 13.21 9.01 -9.59
CA GLU A 62 12.43 10.25 -9.70
C GLU A 62 12.12 10.83 -8.31
N ALA A 63 11.74 9.99 -7.35
CA ALA A 63 11.47 10.43 -5.99
C ALA A 63 12.70 11.05 -5.35
N ARG A 64 13.88 10.41 -5.47
CA ARG A 64 15.15 11.00 -4.99
C ARG A 64 15.44 12.35 -5.62
N ALA A 65 15.36 12.43 -6.95
CA ALA A 65 15.68 13.66 -7.67
C ALA A 65 14.71 14.79 -7.32
N LYS A 66 13.40 14.57 -7.42
CA LYS A 66 12.38 15.60 -7.22
C LYS A 66 12.21 16.00 -5.76
N LEU A 67 12.13 15.02 -4.85
CA LEU A 67 11.82 15.25 -3.45
C LEU A 67 13.04 15.66 -2.64
N GLY A 68 14.25 15.25 -3.06
CA GLY A 68 15.50 15.71 -2.48
C GLY A 68 15.75 17.22 -2.61
N HIS A 69 15.19 17.84 -3.66
CA HIS A 69 15.21 19.29 -3.82
C HIS A 69 14.07 20.01 -3.07
N LYS A 70 12.93 19.33 -2.93
CA LYS A 70 11.71 19.91 -2.34
C LYS A 70 11.74 19.91 -0.80
N HIS A 71 12.28 18.85 -0.19
CA HIS A 71 12.23 18.64 1.25
C HIS A 71 13.61 18.57 1.88
N ARG A 72 13.80 19.28 2.99
CA ARG A 72 15.01 19.15 3.83
C ARG A 72 14.93 17.87 4.66
N ARG A 73 16.06 17.17 4.81
CA ARG A 73 16.14 15.92 5.61
C ARG A 73 15.55 16.08 7.01
N ALA A 74 15.87 17.17 7.70
CA ALA A 74 15.39 17.41 9.06
C ALA A 74 13.86 17.51 9.16
N SER A 75 13.17 18.01 8.11
CA SER A 75 11.71 18.10 8.10
C SER A 75 11.03 16.75 7.90
N LEU A 76 11.77 15.70 7.53
CA LEU A 76 11.24 14.36 7.26
C LEU A 76 11.34 13.41 8.47
N ALA A 77 11.80 13.90 9.63
CA ALA A 77 11.85 13.12 10.87
C ALA A 77 10.45 12.80 11.43
N ARG A 78 9.42 13.54 10.99
CA ARG A 78 8.02 13.29 11.27
C ARG A 78 7.18 13.47 10.01
N THR A 79 6.10 12.71 9.92
CA THR A 79 5.07 12.90 8.88
C THR A 79 4.10 14.02 9.30
N GLU A 80 3.26 14.49 8.37
CA GLU A 80 2.19 15.46 8.68
C GLU A 80 1.20 14.92 9.71
N SER A 81 0.96 13.61 9.71
CA SER A 81 0.13 12.93 10.72
C SER A 81 0.82 12.76 12.09
N GLY A 82 2.07 13.22 12.25
CA GLY A 82 2.82 13.13 13.50
C GLY A 82 3.62 11.84 13.70
N SER A 83 3.52 10.86 12.79
CA SER A 83 4.30 9.63 12.84
C SER A 83 5.80 9.92 12.79
N ARG A 84 6.56 9.27 13.67
CA ARG A 84 8.03 9.41 13.71
C ARG A 84 8.68 8.59 12.60
N VAL A 85 9.72 9.15 11.97
CA VAL A 85 10.51 8.48 10.94
C VAL A 85 11.96 8.37 11.39
N ILE A 86 12.46 7.14 11.47
CA ILE A 86 13.87 6.81 11.75
C ILE A 86 14.42 6.19 10.48
N CYS A 87 15.34 6.89 9.81
CA CYS A 87 15.95 6.44 8.56
C CYS A 87 17.35 7.04 8.43
N ASP A 88 18.36 6.21 8.49
CA ASP A 88 19.75 6.64 8.35
C ASP A 88 20.15 6.81 6.89
N ASN A 89 19.56 6.02 6.00
CA ASN A 89 19.80 6.10 4.57
C ASN A 89 19.03 7.26 3.94
N LYS A 90 19.78 8.28 3.46
CA LYS A 90 19.20 9.46 2.82
C LYS A 90 18.38 9.14 1.58
N ASP A 91 18.82 8.19 0.77
CA ASP A 91 18.12 7.84 -0.48
C ASP A 91 16.77 7.19 -0.17
N LEU A 92 16.73 6.24 0.76
CA LEU A 92 15.49 5.61 1.21
C LEU A 92 14.51 6.62 1.83
N LEU A 93 15.02 7.64 2.52
CA LEU A 93 14.19 8.68 3.11
C LEU A 93 13.34 9.40 2.05
N TYR A 94 13.91 9.67 0.87
CA TYR A 94 13.21 10.31 -0.24
C TYR A 94 12.47 9.30 -1.14
N GLU A 95 13.04 8.13 -1.39
CA GLU A 95 12.38 7.08 -2.16
C GLU A 95 11.04 6.66 -1.57
N GLU A 96 10.97 6.59 -0.24
CA GLU A 96 9.79 6.16 0.51
C GLU A 96 8.95 7.35 1.03
N HIS A 97 9.17 8.56 0.48
CA HIS A 97 8.37 9.73 0.83
C HIS A 97 6.89 9.53 0.44
N PRO A 98 5.93 9.98 1.26
CA PRO A 98 4.50 9.86 0.93
C PRO A 98 4.14 10.35 -0.47
N ASP A 99 4.73 11.46 -0.92
CA ASP A 99 4.51 12.03 -2.26
C ASP A 99 4.93 11.10 -3.42
N ALA A 100 5.70 10.04 -3.15
CA ALA A 100 6.07 9.07 -4.17
C ALA A 100 4.99 8.01 -4.42
N TYR A 101 3.95 7.99 -3.60
CA TYR A 101 2.86 7.03 -3.65
C TYR A 101 1.56 7.66 -4.13
N LYS A 102 0.66 6.81 -4.66
CA LYS A 102 -0.73 7.19 -4.93
C LYS A 102 -1.49 7.35 -3.61
N PRO A 103 -2.56 8.15 -3.57
CA PRO A 103 -3.47 8.18 -2.43
C PRO A 103 -4.05 6.78 -2.18
N ILE A 104 -4.19 6.40 -0.91
CA ILE A 104 -4.72 5.06 -0.57
C ILE A 104 -6.24 4.98 -0.72
N ASP A 105 -6.98 6.04 -0.43
CA ASP A 105 -8.44 6.01 -0.39
C ASP A 105 -9.09 5.60 -1.72
N PRO A 106 -8.66 6.11 -2.91
CA PRO A 106 -9.19 5.63 -4.18
C PRO A 106 -8.91 4.14 -4.43
N VAL A 107 -7.78 3.61 -3.94
CA VAL A 107 -7.47 2.18 -4.08
C VAL A 107 -8.44 1.34 -3.25
N ILE A 108 -8.67 1.74 -1.99
CA ILE A 108 -9.61 1.05 -1.11
C ILE A 108 -11.03 1.11 -1.68
N ALA A 109 -11.48 2.30 -2.12
CA ALA A 109 -12.79 2.46 -2.74
C ALA A 109 -12.96 1.58 -3.99
N SER A 110 -11.91 1.44 -4.81
CA SER A 110 -11.93 0.58 -5.99
C SER A 110 -12.04 -0.90 -5.63
N LEU A 111 -11.36 -1.36 -4.56
CA LEU A 111 -11.45 -2.75 -4.09
C LEU A 111 -12.86 -3.08 -3.58
N GLU A 112 -13.49 -2.14 -2.86
CA GLU A 112 -14.88 -2.30 -2.40
C GLU A 112 -15.86 -2.28 -3.57
N ALA A 113 -15.72 -1.34 -4.51
CA ALA A 113 -16.58 -1.25 -5.69
C ALA A 113 -16.49 -2.49 -6.59
N ALA A 114 -15.31 -3.12 -6.67
CA ALA A 114 -15.11 -4.37 -7.38
C ALA A 114 -15.61 -5.62 -6.62
N GLY A 115 -16.11 -5.47 -5.40
CA GLY A 115 -16.50 -6.60 -4.55
C GLY A 115 -15.33 -7.49 -4.11
N ALA A 116 -14.08 -7.02 -4.22
CA ALA A 116 -12.90 -7.81 -3.91
C ALA A 116 -12.66 -7.94 -2.39
N ALA A 117 -12.96 -6.89 -1.63
CA ALA A 117 -12.82 -6.88 -0.17
C ALA A 117 -13.65 -5.77 0.49
N THR A 118 -13.87 -5.89 1.78
CA THR A 118 -14.52 -4.89 2.64
C THR A 118 -13.58 -4.39 3.71
N ARG A 119 -13.76 -3.15 4.16
CA ARG A 119 -12.95 -2.55 5.24
C ARG A 119 -13.25 -3.20 6.58
N VAL A 120 -12.19 -3.46 7.35
CA VAL A 120 -12.27 -3.96 8.73
C VAL A 120 -11.76 -2.91 9.70
N ALA A 121 -10.55 -2.38 9.48
CA ALA A 121 -9.94 -1.39 10.36
C ALA A 121 -8.94 -0.50 9.61
N GLU A 122 -8.84 0.75 10.04
CA GLU A 122 -7.79 1.67 9.64
C GLU A 122 -6.58 1.54 10.58
N LEU A 123 -5.40 1.49 10.01
CA LEU A 123 -4.12 1.36 10.72
C LEU A 123 -3.30 2.62 10.50
N THR A 124 -3.33 3.53 11.46
CA THR A 124 -2.53 4.77 11.41
C THR A 124 -1.08 4.50 11.78
N PRO A 125 -0.10 4.88 10.94
CA PRO A 125 1.31 4.70 11.26
C PRO A 125 1.72 5.61 12.42
N VAL A 126 2.43 5.06 13.41
CA VAL A 126 2.98 5.80 14.55
C VAL A 126 4.49 5.93 14.49
N LEU A 127 5.14 4.97 13.84
CA LEU A 127 6.60 4.89 13.69
C LEU A 127 6.96 4.20 12.39
N THR A 128 7.92 4.75 11.67
CA THR A 128 8.56 4.10 10.52
C THR A 128 10.05 3.98 10.77
N VAL A 129 10.59 2.78 10.67
CA VAL A 129 12.03 2.51 10.75
C VAL A 129 12.50 1.94 9.41
N LYS A 130 13.54 2.54 8.85
CA LYS A 130 14.20 2.11 7.61
C LYS A 130 15.71 2.13 7.80
N ALA A 131 16.36 1.02 7.47
CA ALA A 131 17.81 0.88 7.51
C ALA A 131 18.38 0.80 6.09
#